data_6c89a33ac924db2656ce4a930111385c
#
_entry.id   6c89a33ac924db2656ce4a930111385c
#
_cell.length_a   1.000
_cell.length_b   1.000
_cell.length_c   1.000
_cell.angle_alpha   90.00
_cell.angle_beta   90.00
_cell.angle_gamma   90.00
#
_symmetry.space_group_name_H-M   'P 1'
#
loop_
_entity.id
_entity.type
_entity.pdbx_description
1 polymer ?
#
loop_
_entity_poly.entity_id
_entity_poly.type
_entity_poly.pdbx_seq_one_letter_code
_entity_poly.pdbx_strand_id
1 'polypeptide(L)' 'MRIDKYLKVSHLIKRRTVANDVADAGRILVNGKAVKASYAVKVGDVIEITFGNKPVKVRVLAAEGPDRKDVAREMYEVIE' A
#
# COMPACT_ATOMS: atom_id res chain seq x y z
N MET A 1 -2.75 -9.13 5.99
CA MET A 1 -1.37 -8.74 5.62
C MET A 1 -1.09 -7.33 6.11
N ARG A 2 0.06 -7.10 6.69
CA ARG A 2 0.48 -5.76 7.12
C ARG A 2 0.64 -4.86 5.89
N ILE A 3 0.33 -3.57 6.05
CA ILE A 3 0.38 -2.66 4.91
C ILE A 3 1.80 -2.48 4.35
N ASP A 4 2.83 -2.54 5.21
CA ASP A 4 4.21 -2.43 4.73
C ASP A 4 4.55 -3.61 3.82
N LYS A 5 4.11 -4.82 4.18
CA LYS A 5 4.29 -6.00 3.33
C LYS A 5 3.43 -5.91 2.07
N TYR A 6 2.20 -5.46 2.20
CA TYR A 6 1.29 -5.31 1.06
C TYR A 6 1.88 -4.38 0.00
N LEU A 7 2.42 -3.25 0.42
CA LEU A 7 3.00 -2.28 -0.51
C LEU A 7 4.21 -2.86 -1.24
N LYS A 8 4.99 -3.71 -0.57
CA LYS A 8 6.13 -4.39 -1.20
C LYS A 8 5.65 -5.48 -2.15
N VAL A 9 4.73 -6.32 -1.73
CA VAL A 9 4.23 -7.46 -2.53
C VAL A 9 3.48 -6.95 -3.77
N SER A 10 2.74 -5.86 -3.65
CA SER A 10 2.02 -5.25 -4.77
C SER A 10 2.93 -4.45 -5.69
N HIS A 11 4.20 -4.31 -5.34
CA HIS A 11 5.20 -3.54 -6.08
C HIS A 11 4.90 -2.03 -6.15
N LEU A 12 4.00 -1.54 -5.31
CA LEU A 12 3.78 -0.10 -5.16
C LEU A 12 5.01 0.57 -4.57
N ILE A 13 5.68 -0.11 -3.65
CA ILE A 13 6.96 0.31 -3.08
C ILE A 13 7.92 -0.86 -3.21
N LYS A 14 9.12 -0.61 -3.73
CA LYS A 14 10.08 -1.68 -4.03
C LYS A 14 10.65 -2.36 -2.78
N ARG A 15 10.77 -1.62 -1.68
CA ARG A 15 11.40 -2.13 -0.46
C ARG A 15 10.45 -1.98 0.72
N ARG A 16 10.32 -3.04 1.51
CA ARG A 16 9.47 -3.03 2.70
C ARG A 16 9.95 -2.01 3.73
N THR A 17 11.28 -1.81 3.85
CA THR A 17 11.83 -0.81 4.76
C THR A 17 11.39 0.60 4.38
N VAL A 18 11.32 0.90 3.09
CA VAL A 18 10.83 2.19 2.61
C VAL A 18 9.35 2.34 2.94
N ALA A 19 8.55 1.30 2.74
CA ALA A 19 7.13 1.33 3.09
C ALA A 19 6.94 1.59 4.58
N ASN A 20 7.77 0.96 5.41
CA ASN A 20 7.73 1.16 6.86
C ASN A 20 8.04 2.63 7.21
N ASP A 21 9.10 3.18 6.60
CA ASP A 21 9.50 4.57 6.86
C ASP A 21 8.43 5.57 6.43
N VAL A 22 7.82 5.34 5.27
CA VAL A 22 6.77 6.21 4.75
C VAL A 22 5.54 6.17 5.67
N ALA A 23 5.18 4.98 6.16
CA ALA A 23 4.07 4.84 7.10
C ALA A 23 4.37 5.55 8.41
N ASP A 24 5.58 5.37 8.95
CA ASP A 24 5.98 6.00 10.21
C ASP A 24 6.02 7.52 10.09
N ALA A 25 6.27 8.04 8.89
CA ALA A 25 6.24 9.48 8.63
C ALA A 25 4.82 10.03 8.49
N GLY A 26 3.80 9.19 8.61
CA GLY A 26 2.40 9.62 8.50
C GLY A 26 1.95 9.87 7.08
N ARG A 27 2.66 9.33 6.10
CA ARG A 27 2.39 9.58 4.67
C ARG A 27 1.54 8.52 4.01
N ILE A 28 1.10 7.49 4.75
CA ILE A 28 0.19 6.48 4.24
C ILE A 28 -1.15 6.66 4.93
N LEU A 29 -2.17 6.91 4.12
CA LEU A 29 -3.54 7.03 4.61
C LEU A 29 -4.36 5.84 4.11
N VAL A 30 -5.23 5.33 4.95
CA VAL A 30 -6.20 4.31 4.55
C VAL A 30 -7.58 4.84 4.90
N ASN A 31 -8.43 4.95 3.88
CA ASN A 31 -9.76 5.52 4.03
C ASN A 31 -9.73 6.89 4.70
N GLY A 32 -8.70 7.67 4.37
CA GLY A 32 -8.55 9.04 4.86
C GLY A 32 -7.85 9.18 6.21
N LYS A 33 -7.40 8.08 6.81
CA LYS A 33 -6.73 8.11 8.10
C LYS A 33 -5.30 7.62 8.01
N ALA A 34 -4.37 8.34 8.65
CA ALA A 34 -2.98 7.91 8.71
C ALA A 34 -2.87 6.60 9.49
N VAL A 35 -2.12 5.64 8.94
CA VAL A 35 -1.94 4.34 9.56
C VAL A 35 -0.46 4.04 9.71
N LYS A 36 -0.15 3.13 10.64
CA LYS A 36 1.21 2.65 10.85
C LYS A 36 1.52 1.48 9.92
N ALA A 37 2.79 1.13 9.80
CA ALA A 37 3.24 0.04 8.96
C ALA A 37 2.61 -1.31 9.30
N SER A 38 2.17 -1.49 10.54
CA SER A 38 1.55 -2.72 11.00
C SER A 38 0.05 -2.83 10.71
N TYR A 39 -0.54 -1.81 10.11
CA TYR A 39 -1.96 -1.82 9.78
C TYR A 39 -2.32 -3.04 8.91
N ALA A 40 -3.40 -3.74 9.25
CA ALA A 40 -3.86 -4.91 8.51
C ALA A 40 -4.75 -4.46 7.34
N VAL A 41 -4.25 -4.68 6.12
CA VAL A 41 -4.95 -4.29 4.89
C VAL A 41 -6.14 -5.21 4.64
N LYS A 42 -7.25 -4.63 4.17
CA LYS A 42 -8.47 -5.38 3.81
C LYS A 42 -8.88 -5.03 2.39
N VAL A 43 -9.51 -5.98 1.73
CA VAL A 43 -10.09 -5.75 0.41
C VAL A 43 -11.10 -4.60 0.50
N GLY A 44 -11.01 -3.68 -0.45
CA GLY A 44 -11.87 -2.50 -0.47
C GLY A 44 -11.25 -1.28 0.20
N ASP A 45 -10.14 -1.43 0.94
CA ASP A 45 -9.45 -0.28 1.52
C ASP A 45 -8.92 0.62 0.41
N VAL A 46 -9.03 1.94 0.62
CA VAL A 46 -8.44 2.94 -0.27
C VAL A 46 -7.17 3.43 0.38
N ILE A 47 -6.04 3.13 -0.25
CA ILE A 47 -4.72 3.51 0.26
C ILE A 47 -4.23 4.73 -0.51
N GLU A 48 -3.82 5.75 0.21
CA GLU A 48 -3.23 6.94 -0.36
C GLU A 48 -1.80 7.07 0.16
N ILE A 49 -0.85 7.14 -0.77
CA ILE A 49 0.57 7.24 -0.43
C ILE A 49 1.09 8.55 -1.00
N THR A 50 1.70 9.37 -0.16
CA THR A 50 2.29 10.63 -0.61
C THR A 50 3.79 10.44 -0.81
N PHE A 51 4.21 10.41 -2.08
CA PHE A 51 5.62 10.39 -2.47
C PHE A 51 5.99 11.78 -2.99
N GLY A 52 6.79 12.50 -2.23
CA GLY A 52 7.21 13.82 -2.69
C GLY A 52 6.01 14.70 -3.04
N ASN A 53 5.92 15.08 -4.32
CA ASN A 53 4.87 15.97 -4.79
C ASN A 53 3.65 15.28 -5.40
N LYS A 54 3.68 13.93 -5.52
CA LYS A 54 2.60 13.22 -6.20
C LYS A 54 1.98 12.17 -5.29
N PRO A 55 0.74 12.36 -4.86
CA PRO A 55 0.03 11.30 -4.14
C PRO A 55 -0.39 10.20 -5.11
N VAL A 56 -0.31 8.96 -4.65
CA VAL A 56 -0.82 7.80 -5.37
C VAL A 56 -1.98 7.25 -4.57
N LYS A 57 -3.11 7.04 -5.22
CA LYS A 57 -4.32 6.54 -4.57
C LYS A 57 -4.76 5.26 -5.25
N VAL A 58 -4.90 4.20 -4.49
CA VAL A 58 -5.26 2.88 -5.01
C VAL A 58 -6.31 2.23 -4.13
N ARG A 59 -7.13 1.37 -4.75
CA ARG A 59 -8.09 0.54 -4.04
C ARG A 59 -7.55 -0.88 -3.95
N VAL A 60 -7.63 -1.49 -2.79
CA VAL A 60 -7.18 -2.87 -2.57
C VAL A 60 -8.17 -3.84 -3.19
N LEU A 61 -7.72 -4.64 -4.14
CA LEU A 61 -8.52 -5.68 -4.78
C LEU A 61 -8.26 -7.04 -4.16
N ALA A 62 -7.03 -7.28 -3.69
CA ALA A 62 -6.66 -8.51 -3.00
C ALA A 62 -5.67 -8.16 -1.89
N ALA A 63 -5.92 -8.65 -0.69
CA ALA A 63 -5.09 -8.36 0.48
C ALA A 63 -4.08 -9.45 0.79
N GLU A 64 -4.06 -10.52 0.00
CA GLU A 64 -3.14 -11.65 0.15
C GLU A 64 -2.71 -12.13 -1.21
N GLY A 65 -1.50 -12.69 -1.26
CA GLY A 65 -0.98 -13.23 -2.50
C GLY A 65 0.52 -13.42 -2.43
N PRO A 66 1.08 -14.23 -3.35
CA PRO A 66 2.53 -14.41 -3.42
C PRO A 66 3.20 -13.14 -3.95
N ASP A 67 4.46 -12.96 -3.58
CA ASP A 67 5.28 -11.84 -4.07
C ASP A 67 5.72 -12.14 -5.49
N ARG A 68 4.82 -11.96 -6.45
CA ARG A 68 5.07 -12.22 -7.86
C ARG A 68 4.59 -11.04 -8.68
N LYS A 69 5.36 -10.68 -9.67
CA LYS A 69 5.10 -9.51 -10.49
C LYS A 69 3.79 -9.61 -11.26
N ASP A 70 3.43 -10.80 -11.73
CA ASP A 70 2.18 -11.03 -12.46
C ASP A 70 0.95 -10.92 -11.56
N VAL A 71 1.09 -11.28 -10.29
CA VAL A 71 0.00 -11.19 -9.31
C VAL A 71 -0.12 -9.78 -8.73
N ALA A 72 0.99 -9.07 -8.62
CA ALA A 72 1.01 -7.73 -8.02
C ALA A 72 0.04 -6.76 -8.69
N ARG A 73 -0.12 -6.88 -10.01
CA ARG A 73 -1.03 -6.01 -10.78
C ARG A 73 -2.50 -6.24 -10.45
N GLU A 74 -2.83 -7.41 -9.93
CA GLU A 74 -4.20 -7.78 -9.58
C GLU A 74 -4.55 -7.44 -8.14
N MET A 75 -3.59 -6.97 -7.37
CA MET A 75 -3.80 -6.66 -5.95
C MET A 75 -4.43 -5.29 -5.72
N TYR A 76 -4.34 -4.40 -6.69
CA TYR A 76 -4.88 -3.06 -6.53
C TYR A 76 -5.29 -2.47 -7.89
N GLU A 77 -6.11 -1.43 -7.81
CA GLU A 77 -6.40 -0.58 -8.99
C GLU A 77 -6.10 0.87 -8.63
N VAL A 78 -5.54 1.59 -9.57
CA VAL A 78 -5.27 3.03 -9.40
C VAL A 78 -6.58 3.79 -9.62
N ILE A 79 -6.96 4.61 -8.65
CA ILE A 79 -8.21 5.37 -8.73
C ILE A 79 -7.97 6.88 -8.81
N GLU A 80 -6.71 7.28 -8.95
CA GLU A 80 -6.38 8.68 -9.10
C GLU A 80 -5.18 8.87 -10.01
#